data_79b183e741d2e06eb69720198c6ca252
#
_entry.id   79b183e741d2e06eb69720198c6ca252
#
_cell.length_a   1.000
_cell.length_b   1.000
_cell.length_c   1.000
_cell.angle_alpha   90.00
_cell.angle_beta   90.00
_cell.angle_gamma   90.00
#
_symmetry.space_group_name_H-M   'P 1'
#
loop_
_entity.id
_entity.type
_entity.pdbx_description
1 polymer ?
#
loop_
_entity_poly.entity_id
_entity_poly.type
_entity_poly.pdbx_seq_one_letter_code
_entity_poly.pdbx_strand_id
1 'polypeptide(L)'
;RPDTMNIDERLIEDAITEKTKAIVPVHYAGVGCEMDAIMDIAKRHNLKVVEDAAQGVMSEYKGHALGSIGDYGCYSFHETKNYSMGEGGAILIKDENKIEDAEILREKGTNRSRFLRGQIDKYTWVAAGSSYLPSDMNAAYLYGQLLKADEINNDRLNSWETYYRGFETLEQKGA
;
A
#
# COMPACT_ATOMS: atom_id res chain seq x y z
N ARG A 1 16.14 -0.85 10.01
CA ARG A 1 16.95 0.38 10.17
C ARG A 1 16.52 1.10 11.44
N PRO A 2 17.45 1.49 12.33
CA PRO A 2 17.11 2.16 13.58
C PRO A 2 16.62 3.60 13.40
N ASP A 3 16.97 4.23 12.27
CA ASP A 3 16.61 5.62 11.94
C ASP A 3 15.20 5.77 11.39
N THR A 4 14.69 4.75 10.69
CA THR A 4 13.38 4.79 10.02
C THR A 4 12.42 3.71 10.48
N MET A 5 12.87 2.70 11.21
CA MET A 5 12.13 1.47 11.56
C MET A 5 11.79 0.60 10.33
N ASN A 6 12.25 0.97 9.15
CA ASN A 6 12.07 0.20 7.92
C ASN A 6 13.04 -0.98 7.83
N ILE A 7 12.77 -1.90 6.90
CA ILE A 7 13.71 -2.97 6.56
C ILE A 7 15.08 -2.39 6.21
N ASP A 8 16.15 -3.03 6.69
CA ASP A 8 17.52 -2.67 6.29
C ASP A 8 17.85 -3.33 4.96
N GLU A 9 17.87 -2.54 3.89
CA GLU A 9 18.12 -3.00 2.54
C GLU A 9 19.45 -3.74 2.38
N ARG A 10 20.44 -3.42 3.22
CA ARG A 10 21.79 -4.04 3.19
C ARG A 10 21.81 -5.49 3.66
N LEU A 11 20.79 -5.90 4.43
CA LEU A 11 20.66 -7.24 5.00
C LEU A 11 19.70 -8.14 4.20
N ILE A 12 19.02 -7.62 3.19
CA ILE A 12 18.03 -8.38 2.42
C ILE A 12 18.68 -9.54 1.69
N GLU A 13 19.81 -9.30 1.04
CA GLU A 13 20.46 -10.28 0.17
C GLU A 13 20.92 -11.52 0.97
N ASP A 14 21.43 -11.31 2.17
CA ASP A 14 21.86 -12.40 3.07
C ASP A 14 20.67 -13.25 3.59
N ALA A 15 19.46 -12.71 3.55
CA ALA A 15 18.25 -13.41 3.97
C ALA A 15 17.60 -14.22 2.83
N ILE A 16 18.04 -14.04 1.59
CA ILE A 16 17.45 -14.73 0.42
C ILE A 16 17.86 -16.21 0.44
N THR A 17 16.89 -17.07 0.19
CA THR A 17 17.07 -18.51 0.02
C THR A 17 16.36 -18.99 -1.25
N GLU A 18 16.56 -20.26 -1.63
CA GLU A 18 15.83 -20.89 -2.74
C GLU A 18 14.30 -20.88 -2.57
N LYS A 19 13.82 -20.72 -1.35
CA LYS A 19 12.38 -20.62 -1.03
C LYS A 19 11.83 -19.21 -1.14
N THR A 20 12.69 -18.20 -1.19
CA THR A 20 12.26 -16.80 -1.26
C THR A 20 11.58 -16.54 -2.61
N LYS A 21 10.38 -15.93 -2.58
CA LYS A 21 9.58 -15.62 -3.78
C LYS A 21 9.29 -14.14 -3.91
N ALA A 22 9.29 -13.42 -2.80
CA ALA A 22 8.99 -12.00 -2.78
C ALA A 22 9.71 -11.29 -1.63
N ILE A 23 9.89 -9.98 -1.79
CA ILE A 23 10.28 -9.04 -0.75
C ILE A 23 9.03 -8.20 -0.43
N VAL A 24 8.71 -8.07 0.86
CA VAL A 24 7.55 -7.28 1.31
C VAL A 24 8.06 -6.14 2.20
N PRO A 25 8.48 -5.01 1.62
CA PRO A 25 8.89 -3.84 2.40
C PRO A 25 7.66 -3.16 3.00
N VAL A 26 7.75 -2.80 4.28
CA VAL A 26 6.74 -2.00 4.98
C VAL A 26 7.23 -0.55 5.06
N HIS A 27 6.48 0.39 4.51
CA HIS A 27 6.75 1.82 4.60
C HIS A 27 6.25 2.35 5.94
N TYR A 28 7.03 2.11 7.00
CA TYR A 28 6.62 2.40 8.36
C TYR A 28 6.41 3.90 8.57
N ALA A 29 5.28 4.24 9.20
CA ALA A 29 4.85 5.63 9.43
C ALA A 29 4.80 6.52 8.17
N GLY A 30 4.69 5.92 6.97
CA GLY A 30 4.69 6.64 5.70
C GLY A 30 6.09 7.03 5.21
N VAL A 31 7.15 6.58 5.88
CA VAL A 31 8.53 6.77 5.43
C VAL A 31 8.89 5.69 4.42
N GLY A 32 9.28 6.08 3.20
CA GLY A 32 9.67 5.13 2.15
C GLY A 32 10.88 4.28 2.52
N CYS A 33 10.82 2.97 2.24
CA CYS A 33 12.01 2.13 2.22
C CYS A 33 12.95 2.57 1.09
N GLU A 34 14.20 2.12 1.11
CA GLU A 34 15.17 2.35 0.03
C GLU A 34 14.81 1.51 -1.21
N MET A 35 13.76 1.95 -1.91
CA MET A 35 13.13 1.18 -2.98
C MET A 35 14.05 0.91 -4.16
N ASP A 36 14.98 1.81 -4.49
CA ASP A 36 15.94 1.58 -5.57
C ASP A 36 16.79 0.34 -5.28
N ALA A 37 17.32 0.22 -4.05
CA ALA A 37 18.11 -0.93 -3.63
C ALA A 37 17.27 -2.21 -3.59
N ILE A 38 16.04 -2.13 -3.04
CA ILE A 38 15.14 -3.27 -2.95
C ILE A 38 14.76 -3.78 -4.34
N MET A 39 14.44 -2.89 -5.27
CA MET A 39 14.08 -3.26 -6.64
C MET A 39 15.26 -3.85 -7.41
N ASP A 40 16.49 -3.36 -7.19
CA ASP A 40 17.68 -3.93 -7.77
C ASP A 40 17.94 -5.36 -7.26
N ILE A 41 17.87 -5.58 -5.94
CA ILE A 41 17.98 -6.91 -5.33
C ILE A 41 16.92 -7.85 -5.89
N ALA A 42 15.66 -7.42 -5.90
CA ALA A 42 14.56 -8.23 -6.41
C ALA A 42 14.78 -8.65 -7.87
N LYS A 43 15.25 -7.72 -8.71
CA LYS A 43 15.56 -7.98 -10.11
C LYS A 43 16.70 -9.01 -10.27
N ARG A 44 17.79 -8.86 -9.51
CA ARG A 44 18.94 -9.79 -9.56
C ARG A 44 18.56 -11.22 -9.14
N HIS A 45 17.65 -11.34 -8.20
CA HIS A 45 17.22 -12.64 -7.66
C HIS A 45 15.88 -13.13 -8.23
N ASN A 46 15.32 -12.44 -9.24
CA ASN A 46 14.03 -12.78 -9.87
C ASN A 46 12.90 -12.91 -8.83
N LEU A 47 12.85 -11.98 -7.88
CA LEU A 47 11.83 -11.91 -6.84
C LEU A 47 10.76 -10.87 -7.17
N LYS A 48 9.56 -11.05 -6.61
CA LYS A 48 8.50 -10.06 -6.64
C LYS A 48 8.65 -9.06 -5.48
N VAL A 49 8.17 -7.84 -5.69
CA VAL A 49 8.11 -6.82 -4.63
C VAL A 49 6.65 -6.45 -4.38
N VAL A 50 6.23 -6.61 -3.12
CA VAL A 50 4.87 -6.25 -2.66
C VAL A 50 5.02 -5.20 -1.58
N GLU A 51 4.73 -3.94 -1.91
CA GLU A 51 4.84 -2.84 -0.97
C GLU A 51 3.68 -2.86 0.04
N ASP A 52 3.99 -2.96 1.31
CA ASP A 52 3.03 -2.62 2.36
C ASP A 52 3.06 -1.11 2.59
N ALA A 53 2.20 -0.41 1.88
CA ALA A 53 2.01 1.02 1.97
C ALA A 53 0.75 1.38 2.79
N ALA A 54 0.38 0.52 3.75
CA ALA A 54 -0.78 0.72 4.62
C ALA A 54 -0.72 2.04 5.42
N GLN A 55 0.44 2.66 5.54
CA GLN A 55 0.66 3.98 6.14
C GLN A 55 1.20 5.00 5.13
N GLY A 56 1.27 4.65 3.84
CA GLY A 56 1.97 5.40 2.80
C GLY A 56 1.08 6.21 1.86
N VAL A 57 -0.23 6.29 2.10
CA VAL A 57 -1.13 7.10 1.25
C VAL A 57 -0.71 8.58 1.32
N MET A 58 -0.51 9.22 0.16
CA MET A 58 0.03 10.57 -0.02
C MET A 58 1.53 10.73 0.32
N SER A 59 2.25 9.65 0.57
CA SER A 59 3.71 9.66 0.73
C SER A 59 4.40 9.20 -0.55
N GLU A 60 5.62 9.69 -0.76
CA GLU A 60 6.39 9.45 -1.98
C GLU A 60 7.82 9.01 -1.67
N TYR A 61 8.39 8.23 -2.58
CA TYR A 61 9.82 7.95 -2.66
C TYR A 61 10.35 8.46 -4.01
N LYS A 62 11.19 9.50 -3.99
CA LYS A 62 11.79 10.12 -5.19
C LYS A 62 10.75 10.52 -6.26
N GLY A 63 9.60 11.05 -5.84
CA GLY A 63 8.52 11.48 -6.72
C GLY A 63 7.59 10.36 -7.23
N HIS A 64 7.72 9.14 -6.69
CA HIS A 64 6.82 8.04 -6.95
C HIS A 64 5.99 7.73 -5.70
N ALA A 65 4.68 7.64 -5.85
CA ALA A 65 3.79 7.30 -4.74
C ALA A 65 4.17 5.94 -4.14
N LEU A 66 4.29 5.86 -2.80
CA LEU A 66 4.52 4.60 -2.12
C LEU A 66 3.38 3.62 -2.44
N GLY A 67 3.73 2.36 -2.67
CA GLY A 67 2.81 1.32 -3.14
C GLY A 67 2.70 1.20 -4.67
N SER A 68 3.32 2.13 -5.45
CA SER A 68 3.29 2.10 -6.92
C SER A 68 4.61 1.67 -7.57
N ILE A 69 5.63 1.39 -6.79
CA ILE A 69 7.01 1.16 -7.27
C ILE A 69 7.25 -0.33 -7.55
N GLY A 70 6.80 -1.20 -6.66
CA GLY A 70 6.92 -2.65 -6.76
C GLY A 70 6.00 -3.28 -7.80
N ASP A 71 5.90 -4.61 -7.79
CA ASP A 71 4.95 -5.35 -8.64
C ASP A 71 3.51 -5.15 -8.16
N TYR A 72 3.34 -5.08 -6.83
CA TYR A 72 2.07 -4.84 -6.15
C TYR A 72 2.29 -3.87 -5.00
N GLY A 73 1.24 -3.12 -4.65
CA GLY A 73 1.21 -2.29 -3.45
C GLY A 73 -0.12 -2.41 -2.74
N CYS A 74 -0.10 -2.23 -1.42
CA CYS A 74 -1.29 -2.36 -0.59
C CYS A 74 -1.50 -1.08 0.22
N TYR A 75 -2.69 -0.48 0.09
CA TYR A 75 -3.16 0.59 0.97
C TYR A 75 -4.16 0.06 1.98
N SER A 76 -4.14 0.62 3.17
CA SER A 76 -5.16 0.37 4.18
C SER A 76 -6.03 1.62 4.37
N PHE A 77 -7.34 1.40 4.43
CA PHE A 77 -8.34 2.40 4.79
C PHE A 77 -9.09 1.99 6.08
N HIS A 78 -8.39 1.26 6.96
CA HIS A 78 -8.87 0.96 8.30
C HIS A 78 -9.13 2.25 9.09
N GLU A 79 -9.97 2.19 10.11
CA GLU A 79 -10.38 3.37 10.92
C GLU A 79 -9.21 4.16 11.54
N THR A 80 -8.08 3.50 11.78
CA THR A 80 -6.88 4.12 12.36
C THR A 80 -5.98 4.84 11.35
N LYS A 81 -6.29 4.77 10.06
CA LYS A 81 -5.45 5.36 9.00
C LYS A 81 -5.82 6.81 8.74
N ASN A 82 -4.96 7.50 7.98
CA ASN A 82 -5.14 8.92 7.64
C ASN A 82 -6.41 9.16 6.83
N TYR A 83 -6.81 8.20 6.01
CA TYR A 83 -8.05 8.17 5.25
C TYR A 83 -8.73 6.85 5.56
N SER A 84 -10.01 6.90 5.94
CA SER A 84 -10.70 5.74 6.49
C SER A 84 -12.01 5.44 5.78
N MET A 85 -12.33 4.17 5.69
CA MET A 85 -13.66 3.68 5.32
C MET A 85 -14.22 2.72 6.39
N GLY A 86 -13.69 2.79 7.63
CA GLY A 86 -13.93 1.84 8.69
C GLY A 86 -13.07 0.61 8.51
N GLU A 87 -13.46 -0.30 7.64
CA GLU A 87 -12.68 -1.44 7.21
C GLU A 87 -12.55 -1.44 5.69
N GLY A 88 -11.33 -1.58 5.19
CA GLY A 88 -11.07 -1.69 3.75
C GLY A 88 -9.64 -1.37 3.38
N GLY A 89 -9.38 -1.45 2.09
CA GLY A 89 -8.07 -1.21 1.50
C GLY A 89 -8.13 -1.17 -0.02
N ALA A 90 -6.98 -0.94 -0.62
CA ALA A 90 -6.81 -1.03 -2.06
C ALA A 90 -5.52 -1.80 -2.39
N ILE A 91 -5.56 -2.53 -3.50
CA ILE A 91 -4.37 -3.12 -4.11
C ILE A 91 -4.02 -2.33 -5.36
N LEU A 92 -2.75 -2.00 -5.51
CA LEU A 92 -2.17 -1.42 -6.70
C LEU A 92 -1.46 -2.54 -7.46
N ILE A 93 -1.68 -2.63 -8.77
CA ILE A 93 -1.17 -3.71 -9.61
C ILE A 93 -0.48 -3.10 -10.81
N LYS A 94 0.82 -3.37 -10.96
CA LYS A 94 1.63 -2.81 -12.05
C LYS A 94 1.42 -3.55 -13.36
N ASP A 95 1.24 -4.87 -13.31
CA ASP A 95 1.00 -5.71 -14.50
C ASP A 95 -0.49 -5.76 -14.83
N GLU A 96 -0.90 -5.06 -15.89
CA GLU A 96 -2.29 -5.01 -16.35
C GLU A 96 -2.89 -6.39 -16.65
N ASN A 97 -2.06 -7.37 -17.03
CA ASN A 97 -2.52 -8.75 -17.27
C ASN A 97 -2.98 -9.46 -15.99
N LYS A 98 -2.71 -8.90 -14.81
CA LYS A 98 -3.14 -9.42 -13.51
C LYS A 98 -4.42 -8.79 -12.97
N ILE A 99 -4.98 -7.80 -13.65
CA ILE A 99 -6.17 -7.10 -13.19
C ILE A 99 -7.38 -8.04 -13.15
N GLU A 100 -7.59 -8.85 -14.20
CA GLU A 100 -8.71 -9.79 -14.24
C GLU A 100 -8.60 -10.84 -13.13
N ASP A 101 -7.41 -11.40 -12.89
CA ASP A 101 -7.16 -12.34 -11.80
C ASP A 101 -7.51 -11.72 -10.44
N ALA A 102 -7.11 -10.46 -10.24
CA ALA A 102 -7.39 -9.73 -8.99
C ALA A 102 -8.90 -9.46 -8.81
N GLU A 103 -9.61 -9.07 -9.87
CA GLU A 103 -11.07 -8.89 -9.84
C GLU A 103 -11.80 -10.19 -9.46
N ILE A 104 -11.37 -11.31 -10.03
CA ILE A 104 -11.93 -12.63 -9.73
C ILE A 104 -11.67 -12.99 -8.26
N LEU A 105 -10.44 -12.86 -7.79
CA LEU A 105 -10.08 -13.16 -6.40
C LEU A 105 -10.85 -12.27 -5.41
N ARG A 106 -10.96 -10.97 -5.71
CA ARG A 106 -11.69 -10.00 -4.90
C ARG A 106 -13.17 -10.34 -4.77
N GLU A 107 -13.76 -10.90 -5.82
CA GLU A 107 -15.20 -11.18 -5.88
C GLU A 107 -15.50 -12.68 -5.81
N LYS A 108 -15.01 -13.31 -4.74
CA LYS A 108 -15.34 -14.69 -4.36
C LYS A 108 -14.91 -15.76 -5.39
N GLY A 109 -13.95 -15.46 -6.25
CA GLY A 109 -13.52 -16.37 -7.32
C GLY A 109 -14.48 -16.42 -8.49
N THR A 110 -15.36 -15.41 -8.66
CA THR A 110 -16.32 -15.34 -9.76
C THR A 110 -15.86 -14.39 -10.85
N ASN A 111 -16.34 -14.61 -12.07
CA ASN A 111 -16.14 -13.71 -13.20
C ASN A 111 -17.25 -12.64 -13.33
N ARG A 112 -17.82 -12.21 -12.20
CA ARG A 112 -18.92 -11.24 -12.15
C ARG A 112 -18.56 -9.90 -12.79
N SER A 113 -17.32 -9.43 -12.69
CA SER A 113 -16.88 -8.19 -13.34
C SER A 113 -17.07 -8.23 -14.86
N ARG A 114 -16.84 -9.39 -15.50
CA ARG A 114 -17.11 -9.57 -16.94
C ARG A 114 -18.61 -9.52 -17.25
N PHE A 115 -19.45 -10.09 -16.38
CA PHE A 115 -20.91 -10.02 -16.51
C PHE A 115 -21.39 -8.56 -16.42
N LEU A 116 -20.92 -7.78 -15.44
CA LEU A 116 -21.30 -6.38 -15.28
C LEU A 116 -20.88 -5.51 -16.49
N ARG A 117 -19.80 -5.89 -17.19
CA ARG A 117 -19.36 -5.24 -18.42
C ARG A 117 -20.09 -5.73 -19.68
N GLY A 118 -21.06 -6.66 -19.55
CA GLY A 118 -21.79 -7.25 -20.69
C GLY A 118 -20.95 -8.17 -21.58
N GLN A 119 -19.85 -8.70 -21.08
CA GLN A 119 -18.93 -9.57 -21.82
C GLN A 119 -19.35 -11.05 -21.79
N ILE A 120 -20.21 -11.42 -20.85
CA ILE A 120 -20.76 -12.77 -20.66
C ILE A 120 -22.22 -12.68 -20.21
N ASP A 121 -23.03 -13.67 -20.57
CA ASP A 121 -24.47 -13.70 -20.25
C ASP A 121 -24.77 -14.08 -18.80
N LYS A 122 -23.87 -14.82 -18.16
CA LYS A 122 -24.03 -15.30 -16.79
C LYS A 122 -22.66 -15.43 -16.13
N TYR A 123 -22.52 -14.97 -14.88
CA TYR A 123 -21.31 -15.19 -14.11
C TYR A 123 -21.37 -16.52 -13.31
N THR A 124 -20.18 -17.05 -13.02
CA THR A 124 -20.00 -18.30 -12.27
C THR A 124 -18.66 -18.27 -11.52
N TRP A 125 -18.45 -19.26 -10.66
CA TRP A 125 -17.15 -19.49 -10.03
C TRP A 125 -16.16 -20.04 -11.05
N VAL A 126 -15.01 -19.42 -11.15
CA VAL A 126 -13.93 -19.78 -12.09
C VAL A 126 -12.60 -20.03 -11.38
N ALA A 127 -12.45 -19.58 -10.13
CA ALA A 127 -11.25 -19.74 -9.31
C ALA A 127 -11.58 -19.72 -7.81
N ALA A 128 -10.59 -19.96 -6.97
CA ALA A 128 -10.67 -19.63 -5.54
C ALA A 128 -10.66 -18.11 -5.36
N GLY A 129 -11.35 -17.62 -4.32
CA GLY A 129 -11.39 -16.20 -4.00
C GLY A 129 -12.11 -15.93 -2.68
N SER A 130 -12.11 -14.69 -2.25
CA SER A 130 -12.79 -14.26 -1.02
C SER A 130 -13.60 -12.99 -1.25
N SER A 131 -14.48 -12.69 -0.29
CA SER A 131 -15.31 -11.48 -0.33
C SER A 131 -14.50 -10.30 0.20
N TYR A 132 -13.74 -9.64 -0.69
CA TYR A 132 -12.93 -8.47 -0.35
C TYR A 132 -13.60 -7.14 -0.69
N LEU A 133 -14.79 -7.16 -1.30
CA LEU A 133 -15.49 -5.93 -1.66
C LEU A 133 -16.01 -5.21 -0.42
N PRO A 134 -15.69 -3.92 -0.25
CA PRO A 134 -16.35 -3.08 0.75
C PRO A 134 -17.80 -2.81 0.34
N SER A 135 -18.61 -2.32 1.28
CA SER A 135 -19.95 -1.80 0.95
C SER A 135 -19.84 -0.44 0.22
N ASP A 136 -20.85 -0.11 -0.57
CA ASP A 136 -20.94 1.21 -1.23
C ASP A 136 -20.95 2.36 -0.22
N MET A 137 -21.51 2.14 0.98
CA MET A 137 -21.49 3.13 2.05
C MET A 137 -20.08 3.43 2.55
N ASN A 138 -19.29 2.39 2.76
CA ASN A 138 -17.88 2.54 3.15
C ASN A 138 -17.08 3.24 2.05
N ALA A 139 -17.29 2.83 0.80
CA ALA A 139 -16.64 3.45 -0.36
C ALA A 139 -17.01 4.94 -0.51
N ALA A 140 -18.28 5.29 -0.33
CA ALA A 140 -18.74 6.68 -0.38
C ALA A 140 -18.16 7.53 0.77
N TYR A 141 -18.05 6.95 1.97
CA TYR A 141 -17.41 7.61 3.11
C TYR A 141 -15.92 7.92 2.83
N LEU A 142 -15.17 6.96 2.28
CA LEU A 142 -13.79 7.17 1.86
C LEU A 142 -13.70 8.21 0.74
N TYR A 143 -14.57 8.13 -0.26
CA TYR A 143 -14.58 9.05 -1.39
C TYR A 143 -14.69 10.51 -0.95
N GLY A 144 -15.58 10.79 0.02
CA GLY A 144 -15.72 12.13 0.58
C GLY A 144 -14.44 12.67 1.23
N GLN A 145 -13.61 11.79 1.83
CA GLN A 145 -12.31 12.16 2.40
C GLN A 145 -11.25 12.35 1.31
N LEU A 146 -11.23 11.48 0.30
CA LEU A 146 -10.26 11.58 -0.80
C LEU A 146 -10.43 12.85 -1.63
N LEU A 147 -11.65 13.39 -1.74
CA LEU A 147 -11.90 14.71 -2.35
C LEU A 147 -11.23 15.86 -1.60
N LYS A 148 -10.85 15.64 -0.33
CA LYS A 148 -10.17 16.60 0.55
C LYS A 148 -8.79 16.10 0.99
N ALA A 149 -8.20 15.18 0.24
CA ALA A 149 -6.95 14.53 0.66
C ALA A 149 -5.82 15.53 0.92
N ASP A 150 -5.64 16.52 0.06
CA ASP A 150 -4.61 17.56 0.23
C ASP A 150 -4.85 18.42 1.47
N GLU A 151 -6.11 18.82 1.72
CA GLU A 151 -6.50 19.60 2.90
C GLU A 151 -6.19 18.83 4.18
N ILE A 152 -6.61 17.55 4.23
CA ILE A 152 -6.39 16.66 5.38
C ILE A 152 -4.88 16.44 5.60
N ASN A 153 -4.12 16.17 4.53
CA ASN A 153 -2.69 15.93 4.64
C ASN A 153 -1.94 17.16 5.13
N ASN A 154 -2.25 18.34 4.61
CA ASN A 154 -1.63 19.59 5.04
C ASN A 154 -1.93 19.92 6.51
N ASP A 155 -3.15 19.68 7.00
CA ASP A 155 -3.49 19.88 8.41
C ASP A 155 -2.70 18.94 9.32
N ARG A 156 -2.53 17.66 8.92
CA ARG A 156 -1.70 16.69 9.64
C ARG A 156 -0.22 17.08 9.66
N LEU A 157 0.33 17.57 8.54
CA LEU A 157 1.70 18.04 8.45
C LEU A 157 1.91 19.27 9.34
N ASN A 158 0.97 20.19 9.40
CA ASN A 158 1.02 21.36 10.30
C ASN A 158 1.02 20.93 11.77
N SER A 159 0.22 19.92 12.12
CA SER A 159 0.20 19.34 13.47
C SER A 159 1.55 18.70 13.81
N TRP A 160 2.09 17.89 12.89
CA TRP A 160 3.41 17.26 13.04
C TRP A 160 4.51 18.32 13.25
N GLU A 161 4.55 19.36 12.42
CA GLU A 161 5.52 20.43 12.49
C GLU A 161 5.46 21.17 13.84
N THR A 162 4.24 21.35 14.38
CA THR A 162 4.05 21.97 15.70
C THR A 162 4.68 21.14 16.80
N TYR A 163 4.49 19.81 16.77
CA TYR A 163 5.13 18.91 17.72
C TYR A 163 6.65 18.85 17.53
N TYR A 164 7.11 18.74 16.29
CA TYR A 164 8.53 18.68 15.95
C TYR A 164 9.28 19.89 16.54
N ARG A 165 8.82 21.10 16.25
CA ARG A 165 9.41 22.34 16.80
C ARG A 165 9.31 22.44 18.32
N GLY A 166 8.21 21.96 18.89
CA GLY A 166 8.04 21.91 20.34
C GLY A 166 9.07 21.02 21.04
N PHE A 167 9.47 19.91 20.37
CA PHE A 167 10.42 18.95 20.93
C PHE A 167 11.90 19.33 20.68
N GLU A 168 12.24 20.16 19.70
CA GLU A 168 13.62 20.63 19.47
C GLU A 168 14.27 21.20 20.73
N THR A 169 13.51 21.90 21.55
CA THR A 169 14.02 22.49 22.82
C THR A 169 14.31 21.44 23.88
N LEU A 170 13.66 20.26 23.81
CA LEU A 170 13.91 19.15 24.73
C LEU A 170 15.15 18.36 24.29
N GLU A 171 15.31 18.13 23.00
CA GLU A 171 16.51 17.51 22.42
C GLU A 171 17.78 18.30 22.75
N GLN A 172 17.73 19.63 22.63
CA GLN A 172 18.85 20.52 23.01
C GLN A 172 19.19 20.43 24.51
N LYS A 173 18.25 20.01 25.36
CA LYS A 173 18.45 19.79 26.80
C LYS A 173 18.89 18.37 27.16
N GLY A 174 19.07 17.49 26.16
CA GLY A 174 19.51 16.11 26.35
C GLY A 174 18.41 15.17 26.88
N ALA A 175 17.14 15.48 26.60
CA ALA A 175 16.00 14.65 26.96
C ALA A 175 15.72 13.60 25.86
#